data_4ebc6d9ad61a0dad57c34a1551a29fc9
#
_entry.id   4ebc6d9ad61a0dad57c34a1551a29fc9
#
_cell.length_a   1.000
_cell.length_b   1.000
_cell.length_c   1.000
_cell.angle_alpha   90.00
_cell.angle_beta   90.00
_cell.angle_gamma   90.00
#
_symmetry.space_group_name_H-M   'P 1'
#
loop_
_entity.id
_entity.type
_entity.pdbx_description
1 polymer ?
#
loop_
_entity_poly.entity_id
_entity_poly.type
_entity_poly.pdbx_seq_one_letter_code
_entity_poly.pdbx_strand_id
1 'polypeptide(L)'
;MSTTPQNQNSTVDLNASEESSVETLAAQRSVVKSTLVGLACAMAQIVNSTNTSAVSVVLPTLAKDLNIPEARLNWVASAGPLVTGCFLIMFGRICDLYGRKKPFVFGSLWMAFFTLALTFATNDISMDILRGLQGLGRAAMMPAAVGILSDTFKSPEARRKAFTAFSAGQPIGTALGTVVGGALTQLTKQTWKSPFYLITGLSVATLALGVYAIEEDPPSIEMDRRIDWIGLVLISTGLLLVVFVLSQGETAPEEWKTPYIIALLVVGIALVVAFFFWQRYLEGKYNTKTAPWCSPPLMRVSLWMRAGGRAAATFFITLLTWCALYSWLYWAQLYYQTFIGLPPLVTVVRLLPAYITGVLYNVILTMLISRVPFVLLMVSGNALTAVASLLFAVIDPKAVYWAFGFPAAVLAPAGGGFAYACSMIYLTKVARPHEQSMVGAVVQTMTQLGTSLGVTVSTVIFDQVSPDSTDSQENSPGLDSYKAAQWTTLAFAALAALLALIAFQGVEVVERKREVCDRESGESVSSGTVTGK
;
A
#
# COMPACT_ATOMS: atom_id res chain seq x y z
N MET A 1 -79.02 -4.30 -22.09
CA MET A 1 -78.11 -3.30 -21.59
C MET A 1 -76.89 -4.00 -21.07
N SER A 2 -75.83 -4.07 -21.87
CA SER A 2 -74.56 -4.73 -21.55
C SER A 2 -73.61 -3.59 -21.16
N THR A 3 -73.17 -3.61 -19.91
CA THR A 3 -72.08 -2.72 -19.42
C THR A 3 -70.78 -3.51 -19.48
N THR A 4 -69.89 -3.08 -20.35
CA THR A 4 -68.53 -3.51 -20.58
C THR A 4 -67.62 -3.22 -19.38
N PRO A 5 -66.80 -4.11 -18.88
CA PRO A 5 -65.73 -3.81 -17.98
C PRO A 5 -64.42 -3.61 -18.78
N GLN A 6 -64.20 -2.39 -19.23
CA GLN A 6 -62.90 -1.98 -19.83
C GLN A 6 -62.38 -0.78 -19.02
N ASN A 7 -61.52 -1.01 -18.03
CA ASN A 7 -60.50 -0.03 -17.61
C ASN A 7 -59.66 -0.42 -16.38
N GLN A 8 -59.56 -1.71 -16.02
CA GLN A 8 -58.70 -2.10 -14.91
C GLN A 8 -57.29 -2.59 -15.31
N ASN A 9 -57.10 -3.04 -16.57
CA ASN A 9 -55.79 -3.54 -17.01
C ASN A 9 -54.77 -2.44 -17.34
N SER A 10 -55.23 -1.24 -17.79
CA SER A 10 -54.31 -0.17 -18.17
C SER A 10 -53.63 0.54 -16.99
N THR A 11 -54.26 0.54 -15.80
CA THR A 11 -53.69 1.15 -14.59
C THR A 11 -52.69 0.20 -13.90
N VAL A 12 -52.86 -1.12 -14.01
CA VAL A 12 -51.97 -2.13 -13.49
C VAL A 12 -50.65 -2.15 -14.29
N ASP A 13 -50.74 -2.06 -15.62
CA ASP A 13 -49.56 -2.03 -16.50
C ASP A 13 -48.74 -0.73 -16.36
N LEU A 14 -49.37 0.40 -16.08
CA LEU A 14 -48.69 1.68 -15.84
C LEU A 14 -47.94 1.65 -14.50
N ASN A 15 -48.56 1.12 -13.44
CA ASN A 15 -47.89 1.00 -12.13
C ASN A 15 -46.71 0.02 -12.18
N ALA A 16 -46.82 -1.11 -12.87
CA ALA A 16 -45.74 -2.08 -13.05
C ALA A 16 -44.55 -1.49 -13.85
N SER A 17 -44.84 -0.64 -14.85
CA SER A 17 -43.82 0.06 -15.63
C SER A 17 -43.12 1.18 -14.84
N GLU A 18 -43.86 1.89 -13.97
CA GLU A 18 -43.29 2.88 -13.06
C GLU A 18 -42.45 2.22 -11.95
N GLU A 19 -42.91 1.14 -11.35
CA GLU A 19 -42.13 0.38 -10.37
C GLU A 19 -40.84 -0.17 -10.99
N SER A 20 -40.87 -0.76 -12.18
CA SER A 20 -39.67 -1.25 -12.86
C SER A 20 -38.69 -0.12 -13.24
N SER A 21 -39.19 1.06 -13.61
CA SER A 21 -38.36 2.23 -13.89
C SER A 21 -37.75 2.83 -12.61
N VAL A 22 -38.45 2.83 -11.48
CA VAL A 22 -37.94 3.28 -10.18
C VAL A 22 -36.89 2.32 -9.66
N GLU A 23 -37.08 0.99 -9.77
CA GLU A 23 -36.09 -0.01 -9.41
C GLU A 23 -34.83 0.09 -10.29
N THR A 24 -34.98 0.33 -11.58
CA THR A 24 -33.86 0.48 -12.52
C THR A 24 -33.06 1.76 -12.20
N LEU A 25 -33.72 2.86 -11.89
CA LEU A 25 -33.10 4.12 -11.47
C LEU A 25 -32.39 3.98 -10.10
N ALA A 26 -33.01 3.26 -9.16
CA ALA A 26 -32.38 2.97 -7.86
C ALA A 26 -31.14 2.09 -8.00
N ALA A 27 -31.20 1.07 -8.86
CA ALA A 27 -30.04 0.21 -9.16
C ALA A 27 -28.92 1.00 -9.87
N GLN A 28 -29.24 1.85 -10.82
CA GLN A 28 -28.27 2.73 -11.48
C GLN A 28 -27.61 3.72 -10.51
N ARG A 29 -28.40 4.35 -9.62
CA ARG A 29 -27.86 5.24 -8.58
C ARG A 29 -26.93 4.50 -7.63
N SER A 30 -27.24 3.26 -7.27
CA SER A 30 -26.39 2.40 -6.44
C SER A 30 -25.06 2.08 -7.13
N VAL A 31 -25.06 1.77 -8.44
CA VAL A 31 -23.84 1.49 -9.21
C VAL A 31 -22.95 2.73 -9.35
N VAL A 32 -23.53 3.89 -9.69
CA VAL A 32 -22.77 5.15 -9.78
C VAL A 32 -22.13 5.50 -8.43
N LYS A 33 -22.89 5.38 -7.35
CA LYS A 33 -22.39 5.68 -6.01
C LYS A 33 -21.25 4.75 -5.61
N SER A 34 -21.38 3.45 -5.83
CA SER A 34 -20.31 2.47 -5.58
C SER A 34 -19.07 2.76 -6.41
N THR A 35 -19.22 3.16 -7.68
CA THR A 35 -18.09 3.55 -8.54
C THR A 35 -17.38 4.79 -7.99
N LEU A 36 -18.12 5.79 -7.52
CA LEU A 36 -17.54 6.99 -6.90
C LEU A 36 -16.80 6.67 -5.59
N VAL A 37 -17.29 5.73 -4.78
CA VAL A 37 -16.59 5.22 -3.60
C VAL A 37 -15.27 4.56 -4.01
N GLY A 38 -15.28 3.70 -5.01
CA GLY A 38 -14.07 3.07 -5.55
C GLY A 38 -13.07 4.11 -6.04
N LEU A 39 -13.55 5.12 -6.75
CA LEU A 39 -12.74 6.25 -7.23
C LEU A 39 -12.13 7.06 -6.07
N ALA A 40 -12.90 7.37 -5.03
CA ALA A 40 -12.41 8.09 -3.85
C ALA A 40 -11.27 7.33 -3.16
N CYS A 41 -11.41 6.01 -2.99
CA CYS A 41 -10.36 5.18 -2.41
C CYS A 41 -9.12 5.06 -3.33
N ALA A 42 -9.30 4.92 -4.63
CA ALA A 42 -8.20 4.91 -5.59
C ALA A 42 -7.45 6.27 -5.62
N MET A 43 -8.18 7.38 -5.58
CA MET A 43 -7.61 8.73 -5.45
C MET A 43 -6.80 8.89 -4.16
N ALA A 44 -7.25 8.34 -3.04
CA ALA A 44 -6.50 8.33 -1.79
C ALA A 44 -5.12 7.64 -1.96
N GLN A 45 -5.07 6.51 -2.66
CA GLN A 45 -3.82 5.81 -2.97
C GLN A 45 -2.95 6.61 -3.95
N ILE A 46 -3.53 7.25 -4.95
CA ILE A 46 -2.83 8.16 -5.87
C ILE A 46 -2.18 9.30 -5.09
N VAL A 47 -2.93 9.99 -4.23
CA VAL A 47 -2.43 11.10 -3.40
C VAL A 47 -1.27 10.63 -2.50
N ASN A 48 -1.41 9.49 -1.85
CA ASN A 48 -0.37 8.90 -1.02
C ASN A 48 0.94 8.67 -1.80
N SER A 49 0.84 8.06 -2.98
CA SER A 49 2.01 7.73 -3.81
C SER A 49 2.62 8.96 -4.47
N THR A 50 1.77 9.88 -4.97
CA THR A 50 2.22 11.16 -5.55
C THR A 50 3.02 11.96 -4.54
N ASN A 51 2.54 12.04 -3.28
CA ASN A 51 3.25 12.75 -2.23
C ASN A 51 4.63 12.15 -1.93
N THR A 52 4.73 10.83 -1.86
CA THR A 52 6.00 10.16 -1.57
C THR A 52 7.02 10.40 -2.70
N SER A 53 6.60 10.26 -3.95
CA SER A 53 7.49 10.41 -5.11
C SER A 53 7.85 11.87 -5.42
N ALA A 54 6.91 12.80 -5.26
CA ALA A 54 7.16 14.22 -5.48
C ALA A 54 8.24 14.75 -4.53
N VAL A 55 8.22 14.33 -3.26
CA VAL A 55 9.23 14.77 -2.27
C VAL A 55 10.63 14.38 -2.71
N SER A 56 10.83 13.15 -3.16
CA SER A 56 12.15 12.69 -3.62
C SER A 56 12.69 13.53 -4.79
N VAL A 57 11.80 14.01 -5.66
CA VAL A 57 12.18 14.85 -6.82
C VAL A 57 12.49 16.28 -6.42
N VAL A 58 11.78 16.84 -5.45
CA VAL A 58 11.96 18.24 -5.05
C VAL A 58 13.13 18.46 -4.06
N LEU A 59 13.63 17.40 -3.43
CA LEU A 59 14.68 17.49 -2.41
C LEU A 59 15.89 18.35 -2.79
N PRO A 60 16.52 18.22 -3.98
CA PRO A 60 17.68 19.01 -4.33
C PRO A 60 17.37 20.51 -4.48
N THR A 61 16.16 20.83 -4.97
CA THR A 61 15.72 22.24 -5.12
C THR A 61 15.38 22.83 -3.75
N LEU A 62 14.70 22.05 -2.92
CA LEU A 62 14.35 22.42 -1.55
C LEU A 62 15.59 22.67 -0.70
N ALA A 63 16.63 21.83 -0.84
CA ALA A 63 17.90 21.97 -0.15
C ALA A 63 18.56 23.34 -0.42
N LYS A 64 18.54 23.75 -1.69
CA LYS A 64 19.10 25.04 -2.11
C LYS A 64 18.28 26.22 -1.61
N ASP A 65 16.95 26.16 -1.74
CA ASP A 65 16.06 27.27 -1.39
C ASP A 65 15.98 27.53 0.13
N LEU A 66 16.01 26.47 0.93
CA LEU A 66 15.92 26.57 2.39
C LEU A 66 17.29 26.44 3.10
N ASN A 67 18.39 26.34 2.35
CA ASN A 67 19.76 26.15 2.87
C ASN A 67 19.85 24.94 3.83
N ILE A 68 19.23 23.80 3.47
CA ILE A 68 19.23 22.60 4.29
C ILE A 68 20.53 21.83 4.04
N PRO A 69 21.32 21.49 5.09
CA PRO A 69 22.49 20.64 4.94
C PRO A 69 22.12 19.25 4.39
N GLU A 70 22.96 18.67 3.54
CA GLU A 70 22.70 17.34 2.92
C GLU A 70 22.39 16.26 3.97
N ALA A 71 23.09 16.25 5.09
CA ALA A 71 22.86 15.32 6.20
C ALA A 71 21.44 15.38 6.79
N ARG A 72 20.72 16.51 6.64
CA ARG A 72 19.35 16.69 7.14
C ARG A 72 18.27 16.45 6.09
N LEU A 73 18.61 16.35 4.81
CA LEU A 73 17.64 16.10 3.74
C LEU A 73 16.89 14.78 3.90
N ASN A 74 17.54 13.77 4.47
CA ASN A 74 16.93 12.49 4.77
C ASN A 74 15.73 12.61 5.72
N TRP A 75 15.73 13.59 6.64
CA TRP A 75 14.60 13.83 7.52
C TRP A 75 13.37 14.32 6.77
N VAL A 76 13.53 15.24 5.82
CA VAL A 76 12.44 15.72 4.98
C VAL A 76 11.78 14.57 4.21
N ALA A 77 12.56 13.61 3.71
CA ALA A 77 12.03 12.44 3.01
C ALA A 77 11.33 11.46 3.96
N SER A 78 11.92 11.17 5.12
CA SER A 78 11.55 10.08 6.02
C SER A 78 10.47 10.45 7.04
N ALA A 79 10.37 11.71 7.49
CA ALA A 79 9.45 12.12 8.56
C ALA A 79 7.98 11.74 8.28
N GLY A 80 7.52 11.93 7.05
CA GLY A 80 6.17 11.58 6.65
C GLY A 80 5.89 10.07 6.68
N PRO A 81 6.66 9.23 5.97
CA PRO A 81 6.56 7.78 6.04
C PRO A 81 6.70 7.21 7.45
N LEU A 82 7.62 7.75 8.24
CA LEU A 82 7.85 7.36 9.63
C LEU A 82 6.57 7.50 10.47
N VAL A 83 6.00 8.71 10.52
CA VAL A 83 4.76 8.96 11.26
C VAL A 83 3.60 8.12 10.70
N THR A 84 3.50 8.01 9.38
CA THR A 84 2.48 7.16 8.75
C THR A 84 2.58 5.72 9.28
N GLY A 85 3.76 5.10 9.23
CA GLY A 85 3.98 3.73 9.68
C GLY A 85 3.60 3.50 11.14
N CYS A 86 3.94 4.46 12.02
CA CYS A 86 3.66 4.38 13.45
C CYS A 86 2.16 4.38 13.78
N PHE A 87 1.37 5.15 13.05
CA PHE A 87 -0.04 5.37 13.37
C PHE A 87 -1.03 4.54 12.53
N LEU A 88 -0.55 3.80 11.51
CA LEU A 88 -1.41 2.97 10.66
C LEU A 88 -2.27 1.97 11.44
N ILE A 89 -1.66 1.25 12.37
CA ILE A 89 -2.34 0.22 13.18
C ILE A 89 -3.37 0.86 14.11
N MET A 90 -3.06 2.02 14.70
CA MET A 90 -3.99 2.79 15.50
C MET A 90 -5.24 3.18 14.70
N PHE A 91 -5.04 3.82 13.56
CA PHE A 91 -6.16 4.25 12.73
C PHE A 91 -6.93 3.08 12.12
N GLY A 92 -6.25 1.94 11.84
CA GLY A 92 -6.93 0.71 11.46
C GLY A 92 -7.95 0.27 12.49
N ARG A 93 -7.57 0.29 13.77
CA ARG A 93 -8.49 -0.04 14.89
C ARG A 93 -9.58 1.01 15.09
N ILE A 94 -9.24 2.28 14.99
CA ILE A 94 -10.22 3.38 15.06
C ILE A 94 -11.28 3.23 13.96
N CYS A 95 -10.87 2.92 12.73
CA CYS A 95 -11.78 2.69 11.61
C CYS A 95 -12.75 1.53 11.87
N ASP A 96 -12.26 0.45 12.44
CA ASP A 96 -13.09 -0.73 12.70
C ASP A 96 -14.03 -0.53 13.89
N LEU A 97 -13.69 0.33 14.89
CA LEU A 97 -14.51 0.62 16.07
C LEU A 97 -15.51 1.76 15.86
N TYR A 98 -15.08 2.84 15.23
CA TYR A 98 -15.87 4.10 15.17
C TYR A 98 -16.42 4.41 13.79
N GLY A 99 -16.16 3.50 12.81
CA GLY A 99 -16.55 3.68 11.42
C GLY A 99 -15.40 4.23 10.57
N ARG A 100 -15.51 4.04 9.26
CA ARG A 100 -14.44 4.26 8.29
C ARG A 100 -14.55 5.62 7.58
N LYS A 101 -15.78 6.13 7.40
CA LYS A 101 -16.02 7.43 6.76
C LYS A 101 -15.32 8.57 7.48
N LYS A 102 -15.48 8.66 8.81
CA LYS A 102 -14.89 9.76 9.60
C LYS A 102 -13.36 9.82 9.52
N PRO A 103 -12.60 8.71 9.72
CA PRO A 103 -11.15 8.71 9.54
C PRO A 103 -10.72 9.01 8.10
N PHE A 104 -11.46 8.56 7.08
CA PHE A 104 -11.18 8.86 5.68
C PHE A 104 -11.30 10.36 5.40
N VAL A 105 -12.41 10.96 5.78
CA VAL A 105 -12.68 12.40 5.60
C VAL A 105 -11.70 13.24 6.41
N PHE A 106 -11.48 12.89 7.68
CA PHE A 106 -10.48 13.55 8.53
C PHE A 106 -9.08 13.45 7.91
N GLY A 107 -8.65 12.26 7.51
CA GLY A 107 -7.34 12.03 6.91
C GLY A 107 -7.12 12.81 5.62
N SER A 108 -8.16 12.87 4.76
CA SER A 108 -8.11 13.64 3.52
C SER A 108 -8.03 15.15 3.75
N LEU A 109 -8.81 15.67 4.71
CA LEU A 109 -8.78 17.08 5.11
C LEU A 109 -7.42 17.45 5.72
N TRP A 110 -6.94 16.61 6.64
CA TRP A 110 -5.65 16.76 7.31
C TRP A 110 -4.49 16.73 6.32
N MET A 111 -4.54 15.80 5.37
CA MET A 111 -3.57 15.72 4.28
C MET A 111 -3.57 17.00 3.43
N ALA A 112 -4.74 17.49 3.00
CA ALA A 112 -4.85 18.72 2.22
C ALA A 112 -4.28 19.93 2.98
N PHE A 113 -4.65 20.08 4.26
CA PHE A 113 -4.23 21.20 5.10
C PHE A 113 -2.71 21.22 5.30
N PHE A 114 -2.12 20.09 5.75
CA PHE A 114 -0.69 20.05 6.01
C PHE A 114 0.17 20.01 4.75
N THR A 115 -0.36 19.49 3.63
CA THR A 115 0.32 19.60 2.33
C THR A 115 0.38 21.06 1.86
N LEU A 116 -0.70 21.80 2.05
CA LEU A 116 -0.69 23.25 1.77
C LEU A 116 0.26 23.98 2.74
N ALA A 117 0.23 23.65 4.02
CA ALA A 117 1.10 24.25 5.03
C ALA A 117 2.60 24.08 4.72
N LEU A 118 3.00 22.94 4.10
CA LEU A 118 4.38 22.70 3.67
C LEU A 118 4.92 23.81 2.74
N THR A 119 4.07 24.41 1.91
CA THR A 119 4.48 25.48 0.99
C THR A 119 4.89 26.78 1.70
N PHE A 120 4.56 26.91 2.98
CA PHE A 120 4.93 28.04 3.85
C PHE A 120 6.10 27.72 4.78
N ALA A 121 6.68 26.54 4.71
CA ALA A 121 7.86 26.19 5.51
C ALA A 121 9.04 27.10 5.16
N THR A 122 9.74 27.58 6.18
CA THR A 122 10.86 28.54 6.06
C THR A 122 12.21 27.95 6.46
N ASN A 123 12.21 26.80 7.12
CA ASN A 123 13.42 26.10 7.58
C ASN A 123 13.20 24.57 7.61
N ASP A 124 14.28 23.82 7.81
CA ASP A 124 14.31 22.36 7.89
C ASP A 124 13.39 21.81 8.97
N ILE A 125 13.45 22.34 10.19
CA ILE A 125 12.65 21.86 11.32
C ILE A 125 11.14 22.00 11.06
N SER A 126 10.72 23.17 10.52
CA SER A 126 9.31 23.37 10.16
C SER A 126 8.85 22.41 9.06
N MET A 127 9.72 22.13 8.08
CA MET A 127 9.46 21.17 7.02
C MET A 127 9.27 19.76 7.60
N ASP A 128 10.16 19.31 8.47
CA ASP A 128 10.12 17.98 9.07
C ASP A 128 8.86 17.78 9.94
N ILE A 129 8.52 18.76 10.77
CA ILE A 129 7.31 18.73 11.60
C ILE A 129 6.05 18.65 10.72
N LEU A 130 5.95 19.53 9.70
CA LEU A 130 4.80 19.53 8.80
C LEU A 130 4.69 18.25 7.99
N ARG A 131 5.83 17.66 7.59
CA ARG A 131 5.89 16.35 6.92
C ARG A 131 5.40 15.22 7.84
N GLY A 132 5.81 15.23 9.11
CA GLY A 132 5.31 14.30 10.10
C GLY A 132 3.79 14.42 10.30
N LEU A 133 3.29 15.64 10.48
CA LEU A 133 1.85 15.89 10.61
C LEU A 133 1.09 15.48 9.35
N GLN A 134 1.61 15.72 8.16
CA GLN A 134 1.05 15.23 6.90
C GLN A 134 0.96 13.69 6.90
N GLY A 135 1.97 13.00 7.44
CA GLY A 135 1.99 11.53 7.59
C GLY A 135 0.83 10.98 8.41
N LEU A 136 0.37 11.71 9.43
CA LEU A 136 -0.79 11.32 10.24
C LEU A 136 -2.09 11.26 9.41
N GLY A 137 -2.29 12.20 8.49
CA GLY A 137 -3.44 12.16 7.58
C GLY A 137 -3.45 10.91 6.70
N ARG A 138 -2.28 10.51 6.19
CA ARG A 138 -2.13 9.26 5.41
C ARG A 138 -2.43 8.03 6.26
N ALA A 139 -1.95 8.01 7.51
CA ALA A 139 -2.20 6.92 8.44
C ALA A 139 -3.70 6.72 8.73
N ALA A 140 -4.49 7.80 8.75
CA ALA A 140 -5.94 7.73 8.93
C ALA A 140 -6.67 7.29 7.63
N MET A 141 -6.25 7.82 6.49
CA MET A 141 -6.94 7.63 5.21
C MET A 141 -6.77 6.21 4.64
N MET A 142 -5.56 5.61 4.74
CA MET A 142 -5.25 4.33 4.08
C MET A 142 -6.03 3.13 4.63
N PRO A 143 -6.06 2.85 5.95
CA PRO A 143 -6.85 1.76 6.50
C PRO A 143 -8.35 1.96 6.27
N ALA A 144 -8.82 3.21 6.36
CA ALA A 144 -10.20 3.56 6.09
C ALA A 144 -10.59 3.20 4.65
N ALA A 145 -9.75 3.52 3.66
CA ALA A 145 -10.00 3.19 2.25
C ALA A 145 -10.14 1.68 2.03
N VAL A 146 -9.24 0.87 2.62
CA VAL A 146 -9.30 -0.60 2.52
C VAL A 146 -10.57 -1.15 3.15
N GLY A 147 -10.95 -0.65 4.33
CA GLY A 147 -12.18 -1.04 5.00
C GLY A 147 -13.44 -0.66 4.21
N ILE A 148 -13.49 0.56 3.66
CA ILE A 148 -14.60 1.04 2.82
C ILE A 148 -14.76 0.18 1.58
N LEU A 149 -13.67 -0.12 0.87
CA LEU A 149 -13.71 -1.00 -0.30
C LEU A 149 -14.23 -2.40 0.03
N SER A 150 -13.79 -2.95 1.15
CA SER A 150 -14.20 -4.28 1.60
C SER A 150 -15.68 -4.36 1.94
N ASP A 151 -16.26 -3.29 2.48
CA ASP A 151 -17.65 -3.24 2.91
C ASP A 151 -18.61 -2.88 1.77
N THR A 152 -18.23 -1.92 0.93
CA THR A 152 -19.03 -1.47 -0.21
C THR A 152 -19.17 -2.55 -1.28
N PHE A 153 -18.08 -3.27 -1.58
CA PHE A 153 -18.04 -4.26 -2.66
C PHE A 153 -18.14 -5.69 -2.11
N LYS A 154 -19.39 -6.17 -1.92
CA LYS A 154 -19.67 -7.50 -1.36
C LYS A 154 -19.49 -8.63 -2.37
N SER A 155 -19.79 -8.40 -3.65
CA SER A 155 -19.61 -9.42 -4.70
C SER A 155 -18.11 -9.65 -4.97
N PRO A 156 -17.66 -10.89 -5.18
CA PRO A 156 -16.26 -11.21 -5.43
C PRO A 156 -15.68 -10.45 -6.63
N GLU A 157 -16.46 -10.33 -7.70
CA GLU A 157 -16.04 -9.64 -8.92
C GLU A 157 -15.87 -8.12 -8.72
N ALA A 158 -16.86 -7.46 -8.11
CA ALA A 158 -16.79 -6.03 -7.83
C ALA A 158 -15.65 -5.71 -6.85
N ARG A 159 -15.49 -6.53 -5.81
CA ARG A 159 -14.39 -6.41 -4.85
C ARG A 159 -13.04 -6.52 -5.52
N ARG A 160 -12.85 -7.50 -6.41
CA ARG A 160 -11.63 -7.67 -7.20
C ARG A 160 -11.32 -6.42 -8.01
N LYS A 161 -12.29 -5.91 -8.80
CA LYS A 161 -12.13 -4.69 -9.61
C LYS A 161 -11.76 -3.48 -8.74
N ALA A 162 -12.41 -3.32 -7.60
CA ALA A 162 -12.19 -2.21 -6.67
C ALA A 162 -10.76 -2.24 -6.07
N PHE A 163 -10.31 -3.40 -5.58
CA PHE A 163 -8.95 -3.52 -5.03
C PHE A 163 -7.87 -3.42 -6.10
N THR A 164 -8.13 -3.88 -7.31
CA THR A 164 -7.19 -3.71 -8.43
C THR A 164 -7.07 -2.23 -8.82
N ALA A 165 -8.19 -1.49 -8.88
CA ALA A 165 -8.17 -0.05 -9.13
C ALA A 165 -7.44 0.73 -8.01
N PHE A 166 -7.66 0.35 -6.75
CA PHE A 166 -6.93 0.88 -5.61
C PHE A 166 -5.42 0.63 -5.73
N SER A 167 -5.01 -0.60 -6.04
CA SER A 167 -3.60 -0.97 -6.22
C SER A 167 -2.95 -0.25 -7.40
N ALA A 168 -3.69 -0.05 -8.52
CA ALA A 168 -3.23 0.72 -9.67
C ALA A 168 -2.98 2.19 -9.34
N GLY A 169 -3.62 2.72 -8.29
CA GLY A 169 -3.36 4.06 -7.76
C GLY A 169 -1.89 4.27 -7.34
N GLN A 170 -1.20 3.21 -6.95
CA GLN A 170 0.21 3.27 -6.55
C GLN A 170 1.13 3.69 -7.72
N PRO A 171 1.25 2.96 -8.84
CA PRO A 171 2.10 3.35 -9.95
C PRO A 171 1.61 4.64 -10.64
N ILE A 172 0.30 4.91 -10.71
CA ILE A 172 -0.24 6.16 -11.24
C ILE A 172 0.24 7.34 -10.39
N GLY A 173 0.10 7.25 -9.07
CA GLY A 173 0.55 8.29 -8.15
C GLY A 173 2.06 8.50 -8.19
N THR A 174 2.83 7.42 -8.27
CA THR A 174 4.29 7.50 -8.40
C THR A 174 4.69 8.22 -9.69
N ALA A 175 4.06 7.90 -10.82
CA ALA A 175 4.28 8.58 -12.09
C ALA A 175 3.92 10.07 -12.01
N LEU A 176 2.75 10.41 -11.44
CA LEU A 176 2.34 11.80 -11.23
C LEU A 176 3.35 12.57 -10.36
N GLY A 177 3.78 12.01 -9.24
CA GLY A 177 4.75 12.63 -8.36
C GLY A 177 6.11 12.85 -9.01
N THR A 178 6.59 11.86 -9.73
CA THR A 178 7.92 11.91 -10.37
C THR A 178 7.92 12.77 -11.63
N VAL A 179 7.02 12.49 -12.57
CA VAL A 179 7.01 13.15 -13.90
C VAL A 179 6.43 14.54 -13.79
N VAL A 180 5.17 14.65 -13.29
CA VAL A 180 4.47 15.94 -13.22
C VAL A 180 5.06 16.80 -12.12
N GLY A 181 5.39 16.21 -10.96
CA GLY A 181 6.07 16.92 -9.87
C GLY A 181 7.43 17.48 -10.28
N GLY A 182 8.23 16.68 -10.98
CA GLY A 182 9.52 17.12 -11.53
C GLY A 182 9.39 18.24 -12.56
N ALA A 183 8.44 18.10 -13.50
CA ALA A 183 8.16 19.14 -14.49
C ALA A 183 7.68 20.45 -13.84
N LEU A 184 6.76 20.37 -12.87
CA LEU A 184 6.29 21.55 -12.15
C LEU A 184 7.42 22.25 -11.39
N THR A 185 8.33 21.50 -10.78
CA THR A 185 9.49 22.06 -10.06
C THR A 185 10.42 22.82 -10.98
N GLN A 186 10.62 22.36 -12.21
CA GLN A 186 11.53 22.98 -13.16
C GLN A 186 10.90 24.11 -13.98
N LEU A 187 9.63 23.99 -14.35
CA LEU A 187 8.97 24.89 -15.29
C LEU A 187 8.19 26.03 -14.62
N THR A 188 7.95 25.98 -13.33
CA THR A 188 7.15 26.99 -12.65
C THR A 188 7.99 27.95 -11.79
N LYS A 189 7.51 29.18 -11.60
CA LYS A 189 8.13 30.17 -10.73
C LYS A 189 8.13 29.78 -9.24
N GLN A 190 7.21 28.90 -8.85
CA GLN A 190 7.04 28.44 -7.46
C GLN A 190 7.96 27.24 -7.13
N THR A 191 8.76 26.78 -8.11
CA THR A 191 9.74 25.71 -7.94
C THR A 191 9.21 24.50 -7.17
N TRP A 192 9.86 24.14 -6.05
CA TRP A 192 9.49 22.98 -5.21
C TRP A 192 8.11 23.06 -4.55
N LYS A 193 7.48 24.25 -4.48
CA LYS A 193 6.14 24.43 -3.90
C LYS A 193 5.04 23.94 -4.83
N SER A 194 5.26 23.98 -6.14
CA SER A 194 4.26 23.67 -7.15
C SER A 194 3.72 22.24 -7.08
N PRO A 195 4.52 21.18 -6.88
CA PRO A 195 4.03 19.82 -6.64
C PRO A 195 3.13 19.71 -5.41
N PHE A 196 3.42 20.45 -4.34
CA PHE A 196 2.57 20.43 -3.14
C PHE A 196 1.21 21.08 -3.37
N TYR A 197 1.11 22.13 -4.21
CA TYR A 197 -0.20 22.66 -4.63
C TYR A 197 -1.01 21.64 -5.42
N LEU A 198 -0.37 20.89 -6.34
CA LEU A 198 -1.02 19.80 -7.05
C LEU A 198 -1.56 18.73 -6.08
N ILE A 199 -0.73 18.28 -5.14
CA ILE A 199 -1.12 17.27 -4.15
C ILE A 199 -2.25 17.78 -3.25
N THR A 200 -2.22 19.06 -2.88
CA THR A 200 -3.32 19.71 -2.13
C THR A 200 -4.62 19.64 -2.93
N GLY A 201 -4.60 20.01 -4.21
CA GLY A 201 -5.78 19.93 -5.09
C GLY A 201 -6.32 18.49 -5.21
N LEU A 202 -5.45 17.50 -5.38
CA LEU A 202 -5.84 16.08 -5.40
C LEU A 202 -6.42 15.62 -4.05
N SER A 203 -5.87 16.11 -2.94
CA SER A 203 -6.37 15.79 -1.59
C SER A 203 -7.75 16.39 -1.34
N VAL A 204 -7.99 17.63 -1.81
CA VAL A 204 -9.31 18.29 -1.75
C VAL A 204 -10.32 17.55 -2.62
N ALA A 205 -9.93 17.12 -3.82
CA ALA A 205 -10.78 16.29 -4.68
C ALA A 205 -11.13 14.96 -4.01
N THR A 206 -10.15 14.31 -3.37
CA THR A 206 -10.36 13.07 -2.60
C THR A 206 -11.31 13.30 -1.43
N LEU A 207 -11.16 14.41 -0.70
CA LEU A 207 -12.05 14.83 0.37
C LEU A 207 -13.50 15.02 -0.14
N ALA A 208 -13.68 15.77 -1.21
CA ALA A 208 -14.98 16.04 -1.80
C ALA A 208 -15.69 14.75 -2.24
N LEU A 209 -14.96 13.86 -2.93
CA LEU A 209 -15.46 12.53 -3.30
C LEU A 209 -15.81 11.69 -2.07
N GLY A 210 -14.96 11.71 -1.04
CA GLY A 210 -15.18 10.96 0.20
C GLY A 210 -16.43 11.43 0.96
N VAL A 211 -16.62 12.73 1.10
CA VAL A 211 -17.80 13.31 1.76
C VAL A 211 -19.09 12.95 1.00
N TYR A 212 -19.05 13.06 -0.34
CA TYR A 212 -20.22 12.85 -1.19
C TYR A 212 -20.59 11.37 -1.38
N ALA A 213 -19.60 10.52 -1.66
CA ALA A 213 -19.84 9.16 -2.10
C ALA A 213 -19.92 8.14 -0.96
N ILE A 214 -19.11 8.32 0.12
CA ILE A 214 -19.03 7.36 1.20
C ILE A 214 -20.24 7.53 2.11
N GLU A 215 -20.99 6.45 2.31
CA GLU A 215 -22.11 6.42 3.27
C GLU A 215 -21.62 6.37 4.71
N GLU A 216 -22.48 6.71 5.65
CA GLU A 216 -22.20 6.52 7.05
C GLU A 216 -22.14 5.03 7.36
N ASP A 217 -21.14 4.66 8.16
CA ASP A 217 -20.96 3.28 8.54
C ASP A 217 -22.11 2.81 9.44
N PRO A 218 -22.59 1.56 9.25
CA PRO A 218 -23.51 0.96 10.20
C PRO A 218 -22.87 0.89 11.60
N PRO A 219 -23.66 0.92 12.67
CA PRO A 219 -23.12 0.85 14.02
C PRO A 219 -22.25 -0.41 14.17
N SER A 220 -21.07 -0.24 14.78
CA SER A 220 -20.13 -1.34 15.02
C SER A 220 -20.79 -2.48 15.80
N ILE A 221 -20.58 -3.71 15.36
CA ILE A 221 -21.06 -4.93 16.03
C ILE A 221 -20.34 -5.15 17.37
N GLU A 222 -19.14 -4.57 17.54
CA GLU A 222 -18.41 -4.64 18.81
C GLU A 222 -19.01 -3.69 19.85
N MET A 223 -19.52 -4.27 20.94
CA MET A 223 -20.09 -3.52 22.08
C MET A 223 -19.02 -2.77 22.88
N ASP A 224 -17.79 -3.27 22.93
CA ASP A 224 -16.68 -2.67 23.67
C ASP A 224 -15.81 -1.81 22.71
N ARG A 225 -15.94 -0.49 22.87
CA ARG A 225 -15.23 0.51 22.04
C ARG A 225 -13.94 1.04 22.68
N ARG A 226 -13.45 0.41 23.72
CA ARG A 226 -12.20 0.83 24.38
C ARG A 226 -11.01 0.56 23.47
N ILE A 227 -10.04 1.46 23.51
CA ILE A 227 -8.77 1.33 22.78
C ILE A 227 -7.71 0.80 23.75
N ASP A 228 -6.91 -0.14 23.29
CA ASP A 228 -5.73 -0.62 24.00
C ASP A 228 -4.57 0.38 23.87
N TRP A 229 -4.51 1.34 24.78
CA TRP A 229 -3.48 2.37 24.80
C TRP A 229 -2.08 1.80 25.04
N ILE A 230 -1.96 0.73 25.82
CA ILE A 230 -0.66 0.08 26.09
C ILE A 230 -0.15 -0.56 24.81
N GLY A 231 -0.96 -1.36 24.13
CA GLY A 231 -0.60 -1.95 22.85
C GLY A 231 -0.29 -0.88 21.80
N LEU A 232 -1.04 0.23 21.79
CA LEU A 232 -0.79 1.34 20.88
C LEU A 232 0.60 1.96 21.10
N VAL A 233 0.97 2.27 22.33
CA VAL A 233 2.28 2.85 22.67
C VAL A 233 3.39 1.86 22.29
N LEU A 234 3.24 0.58 22.63
CA LEU A 234 4.23 -0.45 22.32
C LEU A 234 4.51 -0.55 20.81
N ILE A 235 3.44 -0.67 20.01
CA ILE A 235 3.64 -0.86 18.55
C ILE A 235 4.09 0.43 17.86
N SER A 236 3.49 1.58 18.19
CA SER A 236 3.84 2.85 17.56
C SER A 236 5.27 3.26 17.89
N THR A 237 5.68 3.17 19.16
CA THR A 237 7.05 3.48 19.57
C THR A 237 8.04 2.45 19.02
N GLY A 238 7.70 1.16 19.07
CA GLY A 238 8.56 0.11 18.52
C GLY A 238 8.80 0.28 17.02
N LEU A 239 7.76 0.52 16.23
CA LEU A 239 7.89 0.78 14.79
C LEU A 239 8.61 2.10 14.51
N LEU A 240 8.34 3.15 15.30
CA LEU A 240 9.04 4.43 15.20
C LEU A 240 10.56 4.23 15.31
N LEU A 241 10.99 3.53 16.35
CA LEU A 241 12.41 3.29 16.60
C LEU A 241 13.05 2.43 15.49
N VAL A 242 12.39 1.36 15.07
CA VAL A 242 12.89 0.50 13.98
C VAL A 242 13.03 1.28 12.67
N VAL A 243 11.97 1.97 12.23
CA VAL A 243 12.01 2.73 10.97
C VAL A 243 12.98 3.91 11.05
N PHE A 244 13.07 4.56 12.22
CA PHE A 244 14.05 5.62 12.47
C PHE A 244 15.48 5.11 12.28
N VAL A 245 15.83 3.99 12.93
CA VAL A 245 17.15 3.39 12.82
C VAL A 245 17.46 2.98 11.38
N LEU A 246 16.49 2.36 10.69
CA LEU A 246 16.65 1.98 9.28
C LEU A 246 16.87 3.20 8.37
N SER A 247 16.30 4.35 8.70
CA SER A 247 16.47 5.59 7.92
C SER A 247 17.73 6.36 8.25
N GLN A 248 18.30 6.21 9.45
CA GLN A 248 19.39 7.02 9.96
C GLN A 248 20.69 6.26 10.22
N GLY A 249 20.64 4.93 10.13
CA GLY A 249 21.79 4.08 10.46
C GLY A 249 23.04 4.38 9.64
N GLU A 250 22.89 4.80 8.38
CA GLU A 250 23.98 5.14 7.47
C GLU A 250 24.52 6.56 7.68
N THR A 251 23.65 7.47 8.14
CA THR A 251 24.02 8.88 8.33
C THR A 251 24.54 9.21 9.74
N ALA A 252 24.57 8.22 10.63
CA ALA A 252 25.08 8.36 11.99
C ALA A 252 26.61 8.50 11.99
N PRO A 253 27.21 9.14 13.03
CA PRO A 253 28.64 9.45 13.07
C PRO A 253 29.59 8.24 12.88
N GLU A 254 29.21 7.07 13.38
CA GLU A 254 29.92 5.79 13.19
C GLU A 254 29.03 4.79 12.42
N GLU A 255 28.11 5.31 11.60
CA GLU A 255 27.14 4.50 10.85
C GLU A 255 26.40 3.52 11.78
N TRP A 256 26.24 2.27 11.34
CA TRP A 256 25.58 1.19 12.11
C TRP A 256 26.26 0.84 13.42
N LYS A 257 27.53 1.24 13.64
CA LYS A 257 28.29 0.99 14.87
C LYS A 257 27.99 2.01 15.97
N THR A 258 27.29 3.08 15.65
CA THR A 258 26.94 4.13 16.61
C THR A 258 26.12 3.55 17.77
N PRO A 259 26.54 3.72 19.05
CA PRO A 259 25.89 3.05 20.19
C PRO A 259 24.39 3.32 20.32
N TYR A 260 23.95 4.57 20.06
CA TYR A 260 22.52 4.88 20.16
C TYR A 260 21.68 4.22 19.05
N ILE A 261 22.24 4.01 17.84
CA ILE A 261 21.56 3.31 16.73
C ILE A 261 21.30 1.85 17.14
N ILE A 262 22.32 1.17 17.67
CA ILE A 262 22.17 -0.21 18.15
C ILE A 262 21.18 -0.28 19.31
N ALA A 263 21.28 0.61 20.28
CA ALA A 263 20.38 0.64 21.43
C ALA A 263 18.90 0.86 21.00
N LEU A 264 18.65 1.83 20.11
CA LEU A 264 17.31 2.12 19.60
C LEU A 264 16.75 0.96 18.78
N LEU A 265 17.57 0.27 17.99
CA LEU A 265 17.14 -0.92 17.24
C LEU A 265 16.72 -2.04 18.18
N VAL A 266 17.54 -2.35 19.18
CA VAL A 266 17.24 -3.40 20.19
C VAL A 266 15.97 -3.05 20.97
N VAL A 267 15.85 -1.81 21.45
CA VAL A 267 14.64 -1.35 22.15
C VAL A 267 13.43 -1.39 21.23
N GLY A 268 13.55 -0.94 19.99
CA GLY A 268 12.46 -0.95 19.01
C GLY A 268 11.95 -2.38 18.73
N ILE A 269 12.85 -3.32 18.48
CA ILE A 269 12.51 -4.74 18.30
C ILE A 269 11.88 -5.32 19.58
N ALA A 270 12.45 -5.03 20.75
CA ALA A 270 11.91 -5.50 22.02
C ALA A 270 10.47 -5.00 22.27
N LEU A 271 10.17 -3.74 21.94
CA LEU A 271 8.82 -3.17 22.05
C LEU A 271 7.83 -3.84 21.08
N VAL A 272 8.25 -4.11 19.83
CA VAL A 272 7.41 -4.84 18.86
C VAL A 272 7.13 -6.27 19.37
N VAL A 273 8.13 -6.96 19.87
CA VAL A 273 7.97 -8.30 20.46
C VAL A 273 7.05 -8.25 21.70
N ALA A 274 7.25 -7.28 22.60
CA ALA A 274 6.41 -7.06 23.76
C ALA A 274 4.95 -6.77 23.35
N PHE A 275 4.72 -6.02 22.26
CA PHE A 275 3.39 -5.82 21.70
C PHE A 275 2.71 -7.14 21.32
N PHE A 276 3.37 -8.05 20.63
CA PHE A 276 2.76 -9.34 20.27
C PHE A 276 2.42 -10.19 21.51
N PHE A 277 3.28 -10.22 22.53
CA PHE A 277 2.99 -10.89 23.79
C PHE A 277 1.81 -10.23 24.52
N TRP A 278 1.76 -8.91 24.56
CA TRP A 278 0.66 -8.15 25.16
C TRP A 278 -0.67 -8.43 24.45
N GLN A 279 -0.69 -8.39 23.13
CA GLN A 279 -1.89 -8.69 22.33
C GLN A 279 -2.39 -10.12 22.56
N ARG A 280 -1.47 -11.09 22.64
CA ARG A 280 -1.83 -12.48 22.92
C ARG A 280 -2.41 -12.65 24.33
N TYR A 281 -1.85 -11.96 25.30
CA TYR A 281 -2.38 -11.93 26.68
C TYR A 281 -3.80 -11.34 26.70
N LEU A 282 -4.02 -10.20 26.05
CA LEU A 282 -5.34 -9.57 25.95
C LEU A 282 -6.35 -10.45 25.21
N GLU A 283 -5.96 -11.08 24.10
CA GLU A 283 -6.82 -11.97 23.34
C GLU A 283 -7.30 -13.15 24.19
N GLY A 284 -6.43 -13.74 25.00
CA GLY A 284 -6.78 -14.81 25.93
C GLY A 284 -7.77 -14.35 27.03
N LYS A 285 -7.53 -13.21 27.65
CA LYS A 285 -8.39 -12.64 28.71
C LYS A 285 -9.74 -12.16 28.18
N TYR A 286 -9.77 -11.53 27.01
CA TYR A 286 -10.99 -11.05 26.38
C TYR A 286 -11.93 -12.19 25.98
N ASN A 287 -11.39 -13.27 25.42
CA ASN A 287 -12.18 -14.45 25.04
C ASN A 287 -12.80 -15.16 26.24
N THR A 288 -12.16 -15.13 27.40
CA THR A 288 -12.66 -15.77 28.62
C THR A 288 -13.58 -14.86 29.46
N LYS A 289 -13.76 -13.57 29.07
CA LYS A 289 -14.51 -12.54 29.83
C LYS A 289 -14.08 -12.41 31.31
N THR A 290 -12.85 -12.82 31.63
CA THR A 290 -12.37 -12.96 33.00
C THR A 290 -11.92 -11.65 33.63
N ALA A 291 -11.78 -10.57 32.85
CA ALA A 291 -11.29 -9.30 33.39
C ALA A 291 -12.02 -8.09 32.75
N PRO A 292 -12.93 -7.41 33.50
CA PRO A 292 -13.64 -6.23 33.00
C PRO A 292 -12.72 -5.03 32.72
N TRP A 293 -11.46 -5.07 33.17
CA TRP A 293 -10.43 -4.04 32.98
C TRP A 293 -9.72 -4.15 31.64
N CYS A 294 -9.71 -5.32 31.00
CA CYS A 294 -9.02 -5.52 29.75
C CYS A 294 -9.81 -4.90 28.59
N SER A 295 -9.20 -3.96 27.87
CA SER A 295 -9.69 -3.49 26.57
C SER A 295 -9.60 -4.61 25.54
N PRO A 296 -10.44 -4.60 24.50
CA PRO A 296 -10.26 -5.52 23.39
C PRO A 296 -8.87 -5.32 22.75
N PRO A 297 -8.24 -6.41 22.29
CA PRO A 297 -6.91 -6.31 21.69
C PRO A 297 -6.93 -5.40 20.47
N LEU A 298 -5.85 -4.61 20.30
CA LEU A 298 -5.68 -3.74 19.14
C LEU A 298 -5.70 -4.55 17.84
N MET A 299 -4.95 -5.65 17.85
CA MET A 299 -4.87 -6.61 16.77
C MET A 299 -4.94 -8.04 17.33
N ARG A 300 -5.80 -8.87 16.78
CA ARG A 300 -5.83 -10.28 17.18
C ARG A 300 -4.63 -11.03 16.61
N VAL A 301 -3.79 -11.58 17.47
CA VAL A 301 -2.63 -12.39 17.06
C VAL A 301 -3.09 -13.62 16.27
N SER A 302 -4.28 -14.15 16.58
CA SER A 302 -4.89 -15.25 15.83
C SER A 302 -5.08 -14.94 14.34
N LEU A 303 -5.14 -13.66 13.93
CA LEU A 303 -5.19 -13.26 12.51
C LEU A 303 -3.99 -13.82 11.72
N TRP A 304 -2.79 -13.79 12.30
CA TRP A 304 -1.56 -14.26 11.66
C TRP A 304 -1.57 -15.77 11.43
N MET A 305 -2.20 -16.52 12.33
CA MET A 305 -2.29 -17.97 12.27
C MET A 305 -3.48 -18.48 11.44
N ARG A 306 -4.34 -17.58 10.94
CA ARG A 306 -5.51 -17.98 10.13
C ARG A 306 -5.09 -18.68 8.84
N ALA A 307 -5.98 -19.53 8.38
CA ALA A 307 -5.77 -20.39 7.21
C ALA A 307 -4.44 -21.17 7.28
N GLY A 308 -4.09 -21.67 8.48
CA GLY A 308 -2.86 -22.46 8.68
C GLY A 308 -1.58 -21.62 8.54
N GLY A 309 -1.60 -20.35 8.97
CA GLY A 309 -0.42 -19.44 8.89
C GLY A 309 -0.26 -18.74 7.52
N ARG A 310 -1.15 -19.00 6.56
CA ARG A 310 -1.08 -18.36 5.23
C ARG A 310 -1.28 -16.85 5.29
N ALA A 311 -2.02 -16.35 6.28
CA ALA A 311 -2.16 -14.90 6.50
C ALA A 311 -0.80 -14.28 6.87
N ALA A 312 -0.04 -14.88 7.80
CA ALA A 312 1.32 -14.45 8.13
C ALA A 312 2.24 -14.50 6.91
N ALA A 313 2.22 -15.61 6.17
CA ALA A 313 3.00 -15.75 4.95
C ALA A 313 2.70 -14.62 3.95
N THR A 314 1.43 -14.25 3.78
CA THR A 314 1.03 -13.16 2.88
C THR A 314 1.59 -11.80 3.34
N PHE A 315 1.59 -11.50 4.64
CA PHE A 315 2.21 -10.29 5.18
C PHE A 315 3.71 -10.25 4.89
N PHE A 316 4.44 -11.35 5.12
CA PHE A 316 5.87 -11.44 4.83
C PHE A 316 6.18 -11.41 3.33
N ILE A 317 5.38 -12.05 2.48
CA ILE A 317 5.52 -11.94 1.02
C ILE A 317 5.36 -10.48 0.60
N THR A 318 4.37 -9.77 1.14
CA THR A 318 4.19 -8.34 0.86
C THR A 318 5.42 -7.54 1.27
N LEU A 319 5.96 -7.74 2.47
CA LEU A 319 7.17 -7.08 2.94
C LEU A 319 8.34 -7.31 1.98
N LEU A 320 8.64 -8.57 1.65
CA LEU A 320 9.76 -8.94 0.78
C LEU A 320 9.59 -8.41 -0.66
N THR A 321 8.36 -8.43 -1.18
CA THR A 321 8.04 -7.84 -2.50
C THR A 321 8.36 -6.35 -2.53
N TRP A 322 8.05 -5.62 -1.44
CA TRP A 322 8.33 -4.19 -1.35
C TRP A 322 9.81 -3.91 -1.09
N CYS A 323 10.51 -4.78 -0.35
CA CYS A 323 11.98 -4.74 -0.27
C CYS A 323 12.59 -4.81 -1.68
N ALA A 324 12.16 -5.78 -2.49
CA ALA A 324 12.69 -5.97 -3.83
C ALA A 324 12.36 -4.80 -4.76
N LEU A 325 11.09 -4.40 -4.86
CA LEU A 325 10.64 -3.38 -5.80
C LEU A 325 11.28 -2.01 -5.56
N TYR A 326 11.30 -1.56 -4.29
CA TYR A 326 11.82 -0.22 -3.98
C TYR A 326 13.34 -0.16 -3.98
N SER A 327 14.03 -1.23 -3.58
CA SER A 327 15.49 -1.29 -3.73
C SER A 327 15.89 -1.30 -5.20
N TRP A 328 15.17 -2.07 -6.06
CA TRP A 328 15.41 -2.06 -7.49
C TRP A 328 15.25 -0.64 -8.07
N LEU A 329 14.15 0.04 -7.74
CA LEU A 329 13.86 1.38 -8.24
C LEU A 329 14.92 2.40 -7.77
N TYR A 330 15.31 2.34 -6.51
CA TYR A 330 16.32 3.21 -5.91
C TYR A 330 17.68 3.04 -6.61
N TRP A 331 18.16 1.80 -6.73
CA TRP A 331 19.46 1.53 -7.33
C TRP A 331 19.48 1.72 -8.85
N ALA A 332 18.38 1.46 -9.55
CA ALA A 332 18.25 1.78 -10.97
C ALA A 332 18.30 3.30 -11.21
N GLN A 333 17.65 4.09 -10.35
CA GLN A 333 17.71 5.55 -10.43
C GLN A 333 19.12 6.05 -10.17
N LEU A 334 19.78 5.58 -9.11
CA LEU A 334 21.13 5.98 -8.74
C LEU A 334 22.16 5.58 -9.81
N TYR A 335 22.03 4.38 -10.37
CA TYR A 335 22.86 3.91 -11.49
C TYR A 335 22.80 4.88 -12.69
N TYR A 336 21.60 5.29 -13.10
CA TYR A 336 21.47 6.23 -14.21
C TYR A 336 21.95 7.64 -13.88
N GLN A 337 21.70 8.15 -12.67
CA GLN A 337 22.05 9.52 -12.30
C GLN A 337 23.52 9.67 -11.92
N THR A 338 24.06 8.77 -11.10
CA THR A 338 25.39 8.91 -10.51
C THR A 338 26.45 8.16 -11.33
N PHE A 339 26.19 6.90 -11.71
CA PHE A 339 27.18 6.11 -12.43
C PHE A 339 27.24 6.48 -13.92
N ILE A 340 26.09 6.57 -14.59
CA ILE A 340 26.02 6.98 -16.02
C ILE A 340 26.07 8.50 -16.20
N GLY A 341 25.75 9.30 -15.15
CA GLY A 341 25.77 10.76 -15.20
C GLY A 341 24.60 11.39 -15.96
N LEU A 342 23.46 10.72 -16.06
CA LEU A 342 22.30 11.24 -16.80
C LEU A 342 21.57 12.33 -16.02
N PRO A 343 21.07 13.36 -16.71
CA PRO A 343 20.19 14.35 -16.10
C PRO A 343 18.95 13.70 -15.48
N PRO A 344 18.41 14.23 -14.37
CA PRO A 344 17.25 13.67 -13.69
C PRO A 344 16.05 13.40 -14.59
N LEU A 345 15.74 14.31 -15.51
CA LEU A 345 14.63 14.14 -16.46
C LEU A 345 14.82 12.95 -17.41
N VAL A 346 16.03 12.74 -17.91
CA VAL A 346 16.35 11.59 -18.77
C VAL A 346 16.26 10.28 -18.01
N THR A 347 16.68 10.27 -16.74
CA THR A 347 16.51 9.12 -15.84
C THR A 347 15.04 8.77 -15.66
N VAL A 348 14.19 9.77 -15.41
CA VAL A 348 12.73 9.56 -15.31
C VAL A 348 12.16 8.97 -16.59
N VAL A 349 12.58 9.43 -17.77
CA VAL A 349 12.14 8.87 -19.06
C VAL A 349 12.55 7.40 -19.19
N ARG A 350 13.77 7.03 -18.76
CA ARG A 350 14.22 5.63 -18.75
C ARG A 350 13.47 4.73 -17.77
N LEU A 351 12.97 5.29 -16.67
CA LEU A 351 12.16 4.56 -15.69
C LEU A 351 10.65 4.60 -15.99
N LEU A 352 10.21 5.45 -16.94
CA LEU A 352 8.80 5.58 -17.33
C LEU A 352 8.13 4.25 -17.71
N PRO A 353 8.78 3.30 -18.42
CA PRO A 353 8.20 1.99 -18.69
C PRO A 353 7.77 1.25 -17.42
N ALA A 354 8.51 1.38 -16.30
CA ALA A 354 8.15 0.74 -15.04
C ALA A 354 6.82 1.29 -14.49
N TYR A 355 6.55 2.57 -14.57
CA TYR A 355 5.29 3.16 -14.10
C TYR A 355 4.11 2.75 -14.98
N ILE A 356 4.31 2.72 -16.31
CA ILE A 356 3.27 2.30 -17.26
C ILE A 356 2.93 0.83 -17.06
N THR A 357 3.94 -0.04 -16.98
CA THR A 357 3.73 -1.48 -16.81
C THR A 357 3.18 -1.81 -15.42
N GLY A 358 3.51 -1.02 -14.39
CA GLY A 358 2.90 -1.14 -13.06
C GLY A 358 1.37 -0.99 -13.11
N VAL A 359 0.85 -0.07 -13.93
CA VAL A 359 -0.61 0.04 -14.17
C VAL A 359 -1.12 -1.16 -14.98
N LEU A 360 -0.40 -1.53 -16.05
CA LEU A 360 -0.81 -2.65 -16.92
C LEU A 360 -0.87 -3.97 -16.16
N TYR A 361 0.07 -4.25 -15.24
CA TYR A 361 0.03 -5.46 -14.40
C TYR A 361 -1.22 -5.53 -13.52
N ASN A 362 -1.71 -4.39 -13.01
CA ASN A 362 -2.97 -4.37 -12.27
C ASN A 362 -4.17 -4.66 -13.18
N VAL A 363 -4.17 -4.16 -14.43
CA VAL A 363 -5.22 -4.48 -15.42
C VAL A 363 -5.17 -5.96 -15.79
N ILE A 364 -3.98 -6.48 -16.10
CA ILE A 364 -3.75 -7.90 -16.42
C ILE A 364 -4.21 -8.79 -15.27
N LEU A 365 -3.88 -8.42 -14.02
CA LEU A 365 -4.32 -9.15 -12.85
C LEU A 365 -5.84 -9.28 -12.77
N THR A 366 -6.57 -8.20 -13.07
CA THR A 366 -8.05 -8.23 -13.04
C THR A 366 -8.61 -9.30 -14.00
N MET A 367 -7.93 -9.51 -15.14
CA MET A 367 -8.34 -10.52 -16.12
C MET A 367 -7.91 -11.94 -15.74
N LEU A 368 -6.74 -12.07 -15.09
CA LEU A 368 -6.13 -13.36 -14.79
C LEU A 368 -6.60 -13.99 -13.47
N ILE A 369 -6.95 -13.19 -12.47
CA ILE A 369 -7.18 -13.67 -11.09
C ILE A 369 -8.35 -14.66 -10.97
N SER A 370 -9.32 -14.61 -11.91
CA SER A 370 -10.42 -15.59 -11.99
C SER A 370 -10.07 -16.85 -12.77
N ARG A 371 -8.99 -16.83 -13.57
CA ARG A 371 -8.62 -17.92 -14.48
C ARG A 371 -7.36 -18.67 -14.03
N VAL A 372 -6.48 -17.98 -13.31
CA VAL A 372 -5.15 -18.45 -12.93
C VAL A 372 -5.12 -18.73 -11.43
N PRO A 373 -4.50 -19.83 -10.97
CA PRO A 373 -4.31 -20.09 -9.55
C PRO A 373 -3.61 -18.95 -8.85
N PHE A 374 -4.08 -18.60 -7.66
CA PHE A 374 -3.54 -17.52 -6.84
C PHE A 374 -2.03 -17.63 -6.61
N VAL A 375 -1.55 -18.86 -6.38
CA VAL A 375 -0.12 -19.16 -6.20
C VAL A 375 0.70 -18.71 -7.41
N LEU A 376 0.23 -19.07 -8.60
CA LEU A 376 0.95 -18.78 -9.84
C LEU A 376 1.07 -17.26 -10.08
N LEU A 377 0.04 -16.48 -9.73
CA LEU A 377 0.07 -15.02 -9.83
C LEU A 377 1.09 -14.41 -8.86
N MET A 378 1.12 -14.87 -7.60
CA MET A 378 2.08 -14.35 -6.63
C MET A 378 3.52 -14.75 -6.96
N VAL A 379 3.73 -15.99 -7.39
CA VAL A 379 5.06 -16.50 -7.75
C VAL A 379 5.55 -15.82 -9.03
N SER A 380 4.73 -15.75 -10.09
CA SER A 380 5.14 -15.13 -11.36
C SER A 380 5.45 -13.64 -11.20
N GLY A 381 4.66 -12.89 -10.40
CA GLY A 381 4.93 -11.50 -10.13
C GLY A 381 6.30 -11.29 -9.50
N ASN A 382 6.61 -12.01 -8.42
CA ASN A 382 7.90 -11.90 -7.75
C ASN A 382 9.06 -12.46 -8.61
N ALA A 383 8.84 -13.52 -9.37
CA ALA A 383 9.84 -14.07 -10.30
C ALA A 383 10.20 -13.07 -11.41
N LEU A 384 9.22 -12.35 -11.98
CA LEU A 384 9.48 -11.29 -12.97
C LEU A 384 10.29 -10.14 -12.37
N THR A 385 10.00 -9.74 -11.13
CA THR A 385 10.82 -8.75 -10.40
C THR A 385 12.23 -9.27 -10.14
N ALA A 386 12.40 -10.56 -9.82
CA ALA A 386 13.71 -11.18 -9.66
C ALA A 386 14.50 -11.16 -10.98
N VAL A 387 13.87 -11.44 -12.12
CA VAL A 387 14.49 -11.34 -13.46
C VAL A 387 14.90 -9.89 -13.75
N ALA A 388 14.09 -8.89 -13.40
CA ALA A 388 14.45 -7.49 -13.55
C ALA A 388 15.70 -7.12 -12.74
N SER A 389 15.81 -7.61 -11.52
CA SER A 389 16.99 -7.42 -10.66
C SER A 389 18.21 -8.14 -11.24
N LEU A 390 18.03 -9.36 -11.77
CA LEU A 390 19.09 -10.11 -12.44
C LEU A 390 19.65 -9.35 -13.65
N LEU A 391 18.79 -8.75 -14.49
CA LEU A 391 19.21 -7.97 -15.63
C LEU A 391 20.11 -6.78 -15.24
N PHE A 392 19.82 -6.13 -14.11
CA PHE A 392 20.68 -5.07 -13.59
C PHE A 392 21.92 -5.61 -12.87
N ALA A 393 21.84 -6.78 -12.24
CA ALA A 393 23.00 -7.42 -11.59
C ALA A 393 24.08 -7.86 -12.60
N VAL A 394 23.68 -8.13 -13.87
CA VAL A 394 24.60 -8.50 -14.96
C VAL A 394 24.76 -7.39 -16.01
N ILE A 395 24.34 -6.16 -15.70
CA ILE A 395 24.32 -5.05 -16.66
C ILE A 395 25.73 -4.74 -17.20
N ASP A 396 25.82 -4.55 -18.52
CA ASP A 396 26.99 -3.99 -19.17
C ASP A 396 26.75 -2.50 -19.50
N PRO A 397 27.53 -1.57 -18.91
CA PRO A 397 27.38 -0.14 -19.18
C PRO A 397 27.55 0.27 -20.65
N LYS A 398 28.26 -0.55 -21.44
CA LYS A 398 28.47 -0.31 -22.89
C LYS A 398 27.28 -0.77 -23.73
N ALA A 399 26.40 -1.59 -23.16
CA ALA A 399 25.22 -2.07 -23.87
C ALA A 399 24.17 -0.97 -24.04
N VAL A 400 23.39 -1.07 -25.09
CA VAL A 400 22.29 -0.15 -25.35
C VAL A 400 21.20 -0.32 -24.28
N TYR A 401 20.49 0.76 -23.94
CA TYR A 401 19.39 0.75 -22.95
C TYR A 401 18.36 -0.36 -23.19
N TRP A 402 18.06 -0.66 -24.46
CA TRP A 402 17.08 -1.66 -24.86
C TRP A 402 17.45 -3.11 -24.49
N ALA A 403 18.74 -3.40 -24.26
CA ALA A 403 19.20 -4.74 -23.93
C ALA A 403 18.92 -5.12 -22.47
N PHE A 404 19.13 -4.22 -21.53
CA PHE A 404 19.02 -4.46 -20.09
C PHE A 404 18.02 -3.52 -19.41
N GLY A 405 18.15 -2.21 -19.62
CA GLY A 405 17.40 -1.19 -18.88
C GLY A 405 15.90 -1.23 -19.18
N PHE A 406 15.50 -1.30 -20.43
CA PHE A 406 14.10 -1.34 -20.83
C PHE A 406 13.38 -2.63 -20.36
N PRO A 407 13.88 -3.86 -20.65
CA PRO A 407 13.21 -5.06 -20.19
C PRO A 407 13.16 -5.15 -18.65
N ALA A 408 14.21 -4.72 -17.95
CA ALA A 408 14.17 -4.67 -16.50
C ALA A 408 13.12 -3.68 -15.97
N ALA A 409 13.01 -2.48 -16.55
CA ALA A 409 11.99 -1.51 -16.18
C ALA A 409 10.56 -2.03 -16.45
N VAL A 410 10.37 -2.81 -17.53
CA VAL A 410 9.08 -3.46 -17.83
C VAL A 410 8.74 -4.52 -16.79
N LEU A 411 9.69 -5.35 -16.36
CA LEU A 411 9.46 -6.51 -15.52
C LEU A 411 9.39 -6.18 -14.01
N ALA A 412 10.15 -5.19 -13.54
CA ALA A 412 10.31 -4.88 -12.11
C ALA A 412 8.99 -4.67 -11.35
N PRO A 413 7.97 -3.97 -11.87
CA PRO A 413 6.74 -3.71 -11.12
C PRO A 413 5.78 -4.90 -11.01
N ALA A 414 6.09 -6.04 -11.66
CA ALA A 414 5.19 -7.19 -11.69
C ALA A 414 4.88 -7.73 -10.28
N GLY A 415 5.89 -7.80 -9.39
CA GLY A 415 5.70 -8.19 -8.00
C GLY A 415 4.74 -7.26 -7.27
N GLY A 416 4.98 -5.95 -7.34
CA GLY A 416 4.11 -4.94 -6.74
C GLY A 416 2.68 -5.00 -7.29
N GLY A 417 2.50 -5.16 -8.59
CA GLY A 417 1.18 -5.25 -9.21
C GLY A 417 0.43 -6.53 -8.83
N PHE A 418 1.05 -7.69 -8.96
CA PHE A 418 0.40 -8.98 -8.71
C PHE A 418 0.33 -9.32 -7.22
N ALA A 419 1.50 -9.32 -6.51
CA ALA A 419 1.55 -9.77 -5.14
C ALA A 419 0.79 -8.86 -4.17
N TYR A 420 0.88 -7.53 -4.33
CA TYR A 420 0.19 -6.59 -3.45
C TYR A 420 -1.33 -6.68 -3.57
N ALA A 421 -1.87 -6.63 -4.79
CA ALA A 421 -3.32 -6.71 -4.99
C ALA A 421 -3.86 -8.09 -4.60
N CYS A 422 -3.15 -9.18 -4.91
CA CYS A 422 -3.47 -10.52 -4.43
C CYS A 422 -3.49 -10.57 -2.90
N SER A 423 -2.47 -10.01 -2.23
CA SER A 423 -2.40 -9.96 -0.77
C SER A 423 -3.61 -9.23 -0.17
N MET A 424 -3.98 -8.08 -0.71
CA MET A 424 -5.16 -7.31 -0.27
C MET A 424 -6.45 -8.12 -0.42
N ILE A 425 -6.67 -8.73 -1.59
CA ILE A 425 -7.88 -9.53 -1.87
C ILE A 425 -7.94 -10.76 -0.95
N TYR A 426 -6.82 -11.47 -0.79
CA TYR A 426 -6.76 -12.66 0.05
C TYR A 426 -6.98 -12.35 1.53
N LEU A 427 -6.22 -11.40 2.06
CA LEU A 427 -6.27 -11.04 3.48
C LEU A 427 -7.61 -10.44 3.88
N THR A 428 -8.22 -9.60 3.04
CA THR A 428 -9.57 -9.07 3.32
C THR A 428 -10.67 -10.13 3.22
N LYS A 429 -10.44 -11.23 2.49
CA LYS A 429 -11.35 -12.39 2.46
C LYS A 429 -11.22 -13.25 3.71
N VAL A 430 -10.01 -13.44 4.24
CA VAL A 430 -9.72 -14.21 5.46
C VAL A 430 -10.08 -13.45 6.73
N ALA A 431 -10.03 -12.12 6.69
CA ALA A 431 -10.40 -11.24 7.79
C ALA A 431 -11.90 -11.25 8.06
N ARG A 432 -12.27 -11.08 9.33
CA ARG A 432 -13.66 -10.86 9.73
C ARG A 432 -14.12 -9.45 9.31
N PRO A 433 -15.43 -9.19 9.14
CA PRO A 433 -15.93 -7.88 8.72
C PRO A 433 -15.43 -6.70 9.57
N HIS A 434 -15.27 -6.92 10.88
CA HIS A 434 -14.79 -5.91 11.84
C HIS A 434 -13.25 -5.81 11.96
N GLU A 435 -12.49 -6.52 11.14
CA GLU A 435 -11.00 -6.52 11.14
C GLU A 435 -10.43 -6.06 9.79
N GLN A 436 -11.27 -5.64 8.85
CA GLN A 436 -10.83 -5.37 7.47
C GLN A 436 -9.93 -4.13 7.35
N SER A 437 -10.23 -3.07 8.12
CA SER A 437 -9.38 -1.87 8.16
C SER A 437 -8.07 -2.17 8.85
N MET A 438 -8.09 -3.00 9.91
CA MET A 438 -6.87 -3.45 10.60
C MET A 438 -5.96 -4.25 9.66
N VAL A 439 -6.52 -5.16 8.86
CA VAL A 439 -5.75 -5.90 7.84
C VAL A 439 -5.11 -4.94 6.84
N GLY A 440 -5.86 -3.96 6.35
CA GLY A 440 -5.32 -2.90 5.49
C GLY A 440 -4.17 -2.13 6.14
N ALA A 441 -4.31 -1.80 7.43
CA ALA A 441 -3.26 -1.14 8.20
C ALA A 441 -1.99 -1.99 8.29
N VAL A 442 -2.10 -3.28 8.61
CA VAL A 442 -0.96 -4.20 8.70
C VAL A 442 -0.27 -4.36 7.33
N VAL A 443 -1.04 -4.54 6.24
CA VAL A 443 -0.45 -4.61 4.89
C VAL A 443 0.32 -3.34 4.55
N GLN A 444 -0.25 -2.17 4.82
CA GLN A 444 0.45 -0.90 4.59
C GLN A 444 1.68 -0.74 5.49
N THR A 445 1.64 -1.22 6.72
CA THR A 445 2.82 -1.25 7.60
C THR A 445 3.91 -2.14 7.00
N MET A 446 3.56 -3.33 6.49
CA MET A 446 4.51 -4.22 5.82
C MET A 446 5.12 -3.58 4.56
N THR A 447 4.34 -2.81 3.79
CA THR A 447 4.89 -2.09 2.64
C THR A 447 5.90 -1.01 3.06
N GLN A 448 5.61 -0.25 4.12
CA GLN A 448 6.52 0.79 4.62
C GLN A 448 7.81 0.20 5.19
N LEU A 449 7.69 -0.85 6.01
CA LEU A 449 8.85 -1.58 6.53
C LEU A 449 9.66 -2.21 5.40
N GLY A 450 9.00 -2.83 4.41
CA GLY A 450 9.65 -3.43 3.25
C GLY A 450 10.44 -2.40 2.44
N THR A 451 9.86 -1.24 2.17
CA THR A 451 10.54 -0.15 1.46
C THR A 451 11.81 0.29 2.20
N SER A 452 11.71 0.55 3.50
CA SER A 452 12.84 0.99 4.31
C SER A 452 13.92 -0.10 4.44
N LEU A 453 13.51 -1.31 4.85
CA LEU A 453 14.43 -2.44 5.06
C LEU A 453 15.16 -2.83 3.77
N GLY A 454 14.45 -2.85 2.65
CA GLY A 454 15.01 -3.25 1.36
C GLY A 454 16.11 -2.30 0.90
N VAL A 455 15.85 -1.01 0.95
CA VAL A 455 16.86 0.02 0.60
C VAL A 455 18.03 -0.08 1.55
N THR A 456 17.79 -0.07 2.87
CA THR A 456 18.85 -0.14 3.88
C THR A 456 19.77 -1.34 3.71
N VAL A 457 19.22 -2.56 3.62
CA VAL A 457 20.06 -3.78 3.49
C VAL A 457 20.86 -3.74 2.20
N SER A 458 20.27 -3.28 1.11
CA SER A 458 20.98 -3.17 -0.18
C SER A 458 22.06 -2.08 -0.17
N THR A 459 21.88 -0.98 0.61
CA THR A 459 22.92 0.05 0.77
C THR A 459 24.10 -0.47 1.58
N VAL A 460 23.86 -1.14 2.69
CA VAL A 460 24.95 -1.76 3.48
C VAL A 460 25.81 -2.69 2.60
N ILE A 461 25.19 -3.47 1.72
CA ILE A 461 25.94 -4.37 0.82
C ILE A 461 26.66 -3.57 -0.28
N PHE A 462 26.05 -2.50 -0.79
CA PHE A 462 26.67 -1.60 -1.74
C PHE A 462 27.95 -0.97 -1.18
N ASP A 463 27.91 -0.45 0.06
CA ASP A 463 29.04 0.21 0.72
C ASP A 463 30.17 -0.76 1.02
N GLN A 464 29.85 -2.01 1.44
CA GLN A 464 30.87 -3.03 1.69
C GLN A 464 31.64 -3.48 0.43
N VAL A 465 31.05 -3.35 -0.75
CA VAL A 465 31.70 -3.70 -2.03
C VAL A 465 32.38 -2.48 -2.65
N SER A 466 32.08 -1.27 -2.16
CA SER A 466 32.79 -0.07 -2.61
C SER A 466 34.25 -0.12 -2.14
N PRO A 467 35.25 0.08 -3.02
CA PRO A 467 36.65 0.09 -2.61
C PRO A 467 36.89 1.18 -1.58
N ASP A 468 37.60 0.86 -0.50
CA ASP A 468 38.11 1.87 0.44
C ASP A 468 38.92 2.91 -0.33
N SER A 469 38.42 4.14 -0.35
CA SER A 469 38.95 5.28 -1.12
C SER A 469 40.22 5.87 -0.52
N THR A 470 41.21 5.01 -0.16
CA THR A 470 42.49 5.50 0.38
C THR A 470 43.52 5.81 -0.71
N ASP A 471 43.34 5.39 -1.97
CA ASP A 471 44.42 5.46 -2.97
C ASP A 471 44.06 5.89 -4.40
N SER A 472 42.85 6.36 -4.71
CA SER A 472 42.53 6.76 -6.08
C SER A 472 41.74 8.08 -6.16
N GLN A 473 42.20 8.97 -7.02
CA GLN A 473 41.59 10.28 -7.36
C GLN A 473 40.21 10.19 -8.05
N GLU A 474 39.56 9.04 -8.09
CA GLU A 474 38.22 8.83 -8.65
C GLU A 474 37.26 8.39 -7.54
N ASN A 475 36.62 9.37 -6.88
CA ASN A 475 35.62 9.20 -5.81
C ASN A 475 34.25 8.70 -6.33
N SER A 476 34.15 7.90 -7.39
CA SER A 476 32.87 7.36 -7.87
C SER A 476 32.75 5.86 -7.53
N PRO A 477 31.61 5.43 -6.92
CA PRO A 477 31.36 4.02 -6.64
C PRO A 477 31.48 3.17 -7.91
N GLY A 478 32.18 2.03 -7.81
CA GLY A 478 32.38 1.13 -8.94
C GLY A 478 31.10 0.43 -9.39
N LEU A 479 31.06 -0.05 -10.62
CA LEU A 479 29.93 -0.81 -11.18
C LEU A 479 29.56 -2.03 -10.30
N ASP A 480 30.56 -2.66 -9.68
CA ASP A 480 30.37 -3.88 -8.88
C ASP A 480 29.52 -3.63 -7.63
N SER A 481 29.60 -2.43 -7.02
CA SER A 481 28.72 -2.03 -5.91
C SER A 481 27.25 -1.97 -6.34
N TYR A 482 26.94 -1.38 -7.51
CA TYR A 482 25.59 -1.38 -8.06
C TYR A 482 25.08 -2.79 -8.36
N LYS A 483 25.93 -3.66 -8.90
CA LYS A 483 25.59 -5.07 -9.13
C LYS A 483 25.32 -5.81 -7.82
N ALA A 484 26.14 -5.62 -6.79
CA ALA A 484 25.95 -6.22 -5.46
C ALA A 484 24.59 -5.83 -4.84
N ALA A 485 24.23 -4.56 -4.91
CA ALA A 485 22.92 -4.10 -4.47
C ALA A 485 21.77 -4.77 -5.26
N GLN A 486 21.92 -5.00 -6.56
CA GLN A 486 20.91 -5.67 -7.38
C GLN A 486 20.83 -7.19 -7.10
N TRP A 487 21.92 -7.85 -6.74
CA TRP A 487 21.90 -9.24 -6.26
C TRP A 487 21.09 -9.36 -4.96
N THR A 488 21.20 -8.39 -4.05
CA THR A 488 20.39 -8.34 -2.83
C THR A 488 18.91 -8.19 -3.16
N THR A 489 18.58 -7.33 -4.10
CA THR A 489 17.21 -7.13 -4.58
C THR A 489 16.62 -8.41 -5.18
N LEU A 490 17.42 -9.14 -5.97
CA LEU A 490 17.05 -10.45 -6.52
C LEU A 490 16.78 -11.44 -5.39
N ALA A 491 17.60 -11.47 -4.34
CA ALA A 491 17.40 -12.36 -3.21
C ALA A 491 16.06 -12.11 -2.49
N PHE A 492 15.66 -10.86 -2.29
CA PHE A 492 14.35 -10.53 -1.72
C PHE A 492 13.19 -11.02 -2.60
N ALA A 493 13.25 -10.78 -3.91
CA ALA A 493 12.22 -11.20 -4.85
C ALA A 493 12.13 -12.74 -4.94
N ALA A 494 13.26 -13.42 -5.01
CA ALA A 494 13.33 -14.88 -5.02
C ALA A 494 12.78 -15.50 -3.73
N LEU A 495 13.13 -14.93 -2.57
CA LEU A 495 12.61 -15.37 -1.28
C LEU A 495 11.09 -15.16 -1.17
N ALA A 496 10.57 -14.03 -1.69
CA ALA A 496 9.11 -13.79 -1.76
C ALA A 496 8.41 -14.81 -2.65
N ALA A 497 8.97 -15.14 -3.82
CA ALA A 497 8.44 -16.15 -4.73
C ALA A 497 8.46 -17.55 -4.09
N LEU A 498 9.56 -17.93 -3.44
CA LEU A 498 9.71 -19.20 -2.75
C LEU A 498 8.70 -19.34 -1.59
N LEU A 499 8.56 -18.29 -0.77
CA LEU A 499 7.60 -18.28 0.33
C LEU A 499 6.17 -18.39 -0.20
N ALA A 500 5.83 -17.71 -1.32
CA ALA A 500 4.53 -17.84 -1.96
C ALA A 500 4.28 -19.28 -2.45
N LEU A 501 5.28 -19.91 -3.06
CA LEU A 501 5.19 -21.28 -3.53
C LEU A 501 4.92 -22.26 -2.38
N ILE A 502 5.66 -22.13 -1.28
CA ILE A 502 5.53 -23.03 -0.11
C ILE A 502 4.19 -22.82 0.61
N ALA A 503 3.82 -21.55 0.88
CA ALA A 503 2.67 -21.23 1.70
C ALA A 503 1.33 -21.56 1.03
N PHE A 504 1.26 -21.51 -0.29
CA PHE A 504 0.01 -21.65 -1.04
C PHE A 504 -0.07 -22.96 -1.86
N GLN A 505 0.78 -23.95 -1.60
CA GLN A 505 0.62 -25.28 -2.19
C GLN A 505 -0.79 -25.83 -1.93
N GLY A 506 -1.46 -26.31 -2.97
CA GLY A 506 -2.79 -26.90 -2.89
C GLY A 506 -3.96 -25.90 -2.76
N VAL A 507 -3.71 -24.58 -2.92
CA VAL A 507 -4.79 -23.58 -3.01
C VAL A 507 -5.19 -23.41 -4.47
N GLU A 508 -6.34 -23.97 -4.82
CA GLU A 508 -6.95 -23.79 -6.14
C GLU A 508 -7.49 -22.35 -6.33
N VAL A 509 -7.95 -22.04 -7.55
CA VAL A 509 -8.55 -20.73 -7.90
C VAL A 509 -9.58 -20.32 -6.85
N VAL A 510 -9.43 -19.14 -6.31
CA VAL A 510 -10.20 -18.62 -5.15
C VAL A 510 -11.72 -18.65 -5.35
N GLU A 511 -12.21 -18.73 -6.58
CA GLU A 511 -13.64 -18.71 -6.91
C GLU A 511 -14.24 -20.10 -7.21
N ARG A 512 -13.46 -21.08 -7.67
CA ARG A 512 -13.98 -22.37 -8.17
C ARG A 512 -14.67 -23.24 -7.13
N LYS A 513 -14.28 -23.13 -5.86
CA LYS A 513 -14.86 -23.96 -4.78
C LYS A 513 -16.30 -23.57 -4.38
N ARG A 514 -16.72 -22.33 -4.64
CA ARG A 514 -18.08 -21.89 -4.33
C ARG A 514 -19.09 -22.34 -5.39
N GLU A 515 -18.73 -22.29 -6.66
CA GLU A 515 -19.62 -22.78 -7.74
C GLU A 515 -19.86 -24.30 -7.67
N VAL A 516 -18.88 -25.06 -7.20
CA VAL A 516 -19.04 -26.52 -7.00
C VAL A 516 -19.91 -26.80 -5.79
N CYS A 517 -19.73 -26.14 -4.65
CA CYS A 517 -20.60 -26.28 -3.48
C CYS A 517 -22.03 -25.77 -3.73
N ASP A 518 -22.22 -24.70 -4.48
CA ASP A 518 -23.55 -24.15 -4.80
C ASP A 518 -24.26 -25.04 -5.84
N ARG A 519 -23.53 -25.75 -6.72
CA ARG A 519 -24.07 -26.78 -7.61
C ARG A 519 -24.43 -28.06 -6.87
N GLU A 520 -23.58 -28.55 -5.98
CA GLU A 520 -23.85 -29.74 -5.16
C GLU A 520 -25.01 -29.49 -4.17
N SER A 521 -25.17 -28.29 -3.62
CA SER A 521 -26.30 -27.91 -2.78
C SER A 521 -27.59 -27.69 -3.59
N GLY A 522 -27.50 -27.25 -4.83
CA GLY A 522 -28.63 -27.08 -5.76
C GLY A 522 -29.18 -28.41 -6.31
N GLU A 523 -28.32 -29.38 -6.56
CA GLU A 523 -28.74 -30.74 -7.00
C GLU A 523 -29.38 -31.57 -5.88
N SER A 524 -29.01 -31.35 -4.62
CA SER A 524 -29.61 -32.03 -3.47
C SER A 524 -31.04 -31.57 -3.14
N VAL A 525 -31.45 -30.38 -3.60
CA VAL A 525 -32.81 -29.84 -3.38
C VAL A 525 -33.79 -30.26 -4.50
N SER A 526 -33.30 -30.63 -5.69
CA SER A 526 -34.14 -31.00 -6.82
C SER A 526 -34.51 -32.48 -6.89
N SER A 527 -33.90 -33.35 -6.07
CA SER A 527 -34.18 -34.82 -6.05
C SER A 527 -35.17 -35.28 -4.96
N GLY A 528 -35.74 -34.34 -4.21
CA GLY A 528 -36.61 -34.59 -3.05
C GLY A 528 -38.10 -34.30 -3.28
N THR A 529 -38.65 -34.48 -4.49
CA THR A 529 -40.10 -34.36 -4.66
C THR A 529 -40.65 -35.54 -5.43
N VAL A 530 -41.70 -36.13 -4.84
CA VAL A 530 -42.68 -37.06 -5.38
C VAL A 530 -42.36 -38.54 -5.24
N THR A 531 -42.81 -39.14 -4.15
CA THR A 531 -43.79 -40.25 -4.19
C THR A 531 -44.69 -40.11 -2.97
N GLY A 532 -45.91 -39.63 -3.23
CA GLY A 532 -47.00 -39.67 -2.29
C GLY A 532 -47.79 -40.95 -2.43
N LYS A 533 -48.29 -41.42 -1.36
CA LYS A 533 -49.61 -42.02 -1.24
C LYS A 533 -50.25 -41.48 0.00
#